data_96f06172ca33e5930a80a90ab41dc562
#
_entry.id   96f06172ca33e5930a80a90ab41dc562
#
_cell.length_a   1.000
_cell.length_b   1.000
_cell.length_c   1.000
_cell.angle_alpha   90.00
_cell.angle_beta   90.00
_cell.angle_gamma   90.00
#
_symmetry.space_group_name_H-M   'P 1'
#
loop_
_entity.id
_entity.type
_entity.pdbx_description
1 polymer ?
#
loop_
_entity_poly.entity_id
_entity_poly.type
_entity_poly.pdbx_seq_one_letter_code
_entity_poly.pdbx_strand_id
1 'polypeptide(L)'
;INPQTLCIDPNSIKKLVSKKTKMIIPVHFGGLPADLYEIKRICKENNLYLVEDAAHASGSVYKKKKIGVYGDMVCFSFHPVKNLAMPAGGLITINTKNHKKISTDLKEKRWCGISNRKGTKYDVKNVGWNYYMNEFSAAIGIEQLKKLNRSNKVRQAIAKKYSNKINLEHKMPFDQGCSYHLYWIRVKNRNSFRKRMNSLGIETGIHYQPIHTFSMYRQKNHLPVTDEIGKEIVSIPIHPNLSSTDVNKIISSINKYA
;
A
#
# COMPACT_ATOMS: atom_id res chain seq x y z
N ILE A 1 10.76 7.97 -6.97
CA ILE A 1 9.43 7.44 -7.34
C ILE A 1 9.04 7.89 -8.73
N ASN A 2 8.14 7.16 -9.38
CA ASN A 2 7.51 7.56 -10.63
C ASN A 2 6.44 8.64 -10.36
N PRO A 3 6.46 9.80 -11.02
CA PRO A 3 5.56 10.91 -10.70
C PRO A 3 4.10 10.68 -11.10
N GLN A 4 3.82 9.72 -11.99
CA GLN A 4 2.45 9.40 -12.43
C GLN A 4 1.79 8.35 -11.53
N THR A 5 2.58 7.42 -10.95
CA THR A 5 2.02 6.31 -10.16
C THR A 5 2.30 6.42 -8.67
N LEU A 6 3.28 7.21 -8.29
CA LEU A 6 3.89 7.35 -6.96
C LEU A 6 4.49 6.03 -6.41
N CYS A 7 4.52 4.99 -7.21
CA CYS A 7 5.27 3.77 -6.91
C CYS A 7 6.77 3.98 -7.18
N ILE A 8 7.59 3.03 -6.71
CA ILE A 8 9.03 3.04 -7.01
C ILE A 8 9.26 3.01 -8.54
N ASP A 9 10.22 3.81 -9.01
CA ASP A 9 10.57 3.89 -10.43
C ASP A 9 11.67 2.85 -10.78
N PRO A 10 11.41 1.89 -11.68
CA PRO A 10 12.39 0.91 -12.10
C PRO A 10 13.68 1.52 -12.68
N ASN A 11 13.61 2.67 -13.34
CA ASN A 11 14.79 3.34 -13.87
C ASN A 11 15.67 3.92 -12.75
N SER A 12 15.05 4.42 -11.70
CA SER A 12 15.78 4.85 -10.50
C SER A 12 16.41 3.68 -9.76
N ILE A 13 15.73 2.51 -9.70
CA ILE A 13 16.29 1.29 -9.13
C ILE A 13 17.59 0.90 -9.85
N LYS A 14 17.57 0.83 -11.20
CA LYS A 14 18.74 0.46 -12.00
C LYS A 14 19.98 1.32 -11.69
N LYS A 15 19.78 2.62 -11.41
CA LYS A 15 20.86 3.55 -11.08
C LYS A 15 21.43 3.36 -9.65
N LEU A 16 20.63 2.79 -8.75
CA LEU A 16 20.96 2.69 -7.33
C LEU A 16 21.42 1.29 -6.89
N VAL A 17 21.14 0.25 -7.70
CA VAL A 17 21.58 -1.10 -7.42
C VAL A 17 23.11 -1.16 -7.37
N SER A 18 23.65 -1.80 -6.33
CA SER A 18 25.07 -1.98 -6.10
C SER A 18 25.35 -3.36 -5.49
N LYS A 19 26.63 -3.71 -5.33
CA LYS A 19 27.05 -4.96 -4.66
C LYS A 19 26.55 -5.09 -3.21
N LYS A 20 26.17 -3.98 -2.58
CA LYS A 20 25.57 -3.95 -1.23
C LYS A 20 24.08 -4.19 -1.22
N THR A 21 23.39 -4.00 -2.34
CA THR A 21 21.94 -4.22 -2.45
C THR A 21 21.63 -5.70 -2.28
N LYS A 22 20.64 -6.03 -1.45
CA LYS A 22 20.20 -7.41 -1.18
C LYS A 22 18.76 -7.66 -1.58
N MET A 23 17.92 -6.62 -1.50
CA MET A 23 16.50 -6.73 -1.84
C MET A 23 15.94 -5.40 -2.35
N ILE A 24 14.82 -5.50 -3.06
CA ILE A 24 13.98 -4.38 -3.46
C ILE A 24 12.64 -4.52 -2.76
N ILE A 25 12.14 -3.42 -2.19
CA ILE A 25 10.84 -3.38 -1.47
C ILE A 25 9.93 -2.37 -2.17
N PRO A 26 9.20 -2.75 -3.23
CA PRO A 26 8.20 -1.88 -3.84
C PRO A 26 6.96 -1.77 -2.95
N VAL A 27 6.43 -0.54 -2.83
CA VAL A 27 5.12 -0.29 -2.24
C VAL A 27 4.09 -0.17 -3.35
N HIS A 28 2.98 -0.88 -3.23
CA HIS A 28 1.80 -0.73 -4.11
C HIS A 28 0.96 0.45 -3.65
N PHE A 29 1.44 1.66 -3.97
CA PHE A 29 0.92 2.89 -3.39
C PHE A 29 -0.56 3.13 -3.74
N GLY A 30 -1.37 3.41 -2.72
CA GLY A 30 -2.82 3.62 -2.89
C GLY A 30 -3.58 2.36 -3.36
N GLY A 31 -2.92 1.22 -3.48
CA GLY A 31 -3.47 -0.02 -4.03
C GLY A 31 -3.14 -0.22 -5.52
N LEU A 32 -2.46 0.75 -6.16
CA LEU A 32 -1.96 0.63 -7.52
C LEU A 32 -0.72 -0.28 -7.54
N PRO A 33 -0.73 -1.37 -8.30
CA PRO A 33 0.45 -2.22 -8.40
C PRO A 33 1.66 -1.47 -8.97
N ALA A 34 2.82 -1.61 -8.34
CA ALA A 34 4.10 -1.19 -8.91
C ALA A 34 4.40 -2.00 -10.19
N ASP A 35 5.32 -1.54 -11.03
CA ASP A 35 5.72 -2.27 -12.22
C ASP A 35 6.55 -3.52 -11.85
N LEU A 36 5.84 -4.56 -11.42
CA LEU A 36 6.43 -5.80 -10.95
C LEU A 36 7.20 -6.56 -12.06
N TYR A 37 6.84 -6.33 -13.33
CA TYR A 37 7.55 -6.97 -14.43
C TYR A 37 8.99 -6.48 -14.51
N GLU A 38 9.18 -5.16 -14.59
CA GLU A 38 10.51 -4.56 -14.65
C GLU A 38 11.28 -4.76 -13.35
N ILE A 39 10.63 -4.59 -12.19
CA ILE A 39 11.27 -4.78 -10.89
C ILE A 39 11.77 -6.22 -10.73
N LYS A 40 10.96 -7.21 -11.10
CA LYS A 40 11.33 -8.63 -11.03
C LYS A 40 12.48 -8.97 -11.99
N ARG A 41 12.50 -8.34 -13.16
CA ARG A 41 13.62 -8.47 -14.10
C ARG A 41 14.91 -7.95 -13.49
N ILE A 42 14.88 -6.75 -12.89
CA ILE A 42 16.05 -6.16 -12.21
C ILE A 42 16.51 -7.07 -11.05
N CYS A 43 15.59 -7.59 -10.24
CA CYS A 43 15.91 -8.52 -9.16
C CYS A 43 16.64 -9.76 -9.67
N LYS A 44 16.14 -10.35 -10.75
CA LYS A 44 16.74 -11.56 -11.37
C LYS A 44 18.14 -11.27 -11.91
N GLU A 45 18.34 -10.18 -12.63
CA GLU A 45 19.62 -9.78 -13.24
C GLU A 45 20.70 -9.50 -12.18
N ASN A 46 20.31 -9.06 -10.98
CA ASN A 46 21.22 -8.67 -9.91
C ASN A 46 21.21 -9.63 -8.70
N ASN A 47 20.54 -10.76 -8.79
CA ASN A 47 20.40 -11.75 -7.72
C ASN A 47 19.85 -11.15 -6.41
N LEU A 48 18.79 -10.34 -6.51
CA LEU A 48 18.13 -9.64 -5.40
C LEU A 48 16.82 -10.31 -5.02
N TYR A 49 16.46 -10.22 -3.75
CA TYR A 49 15.12 -10.58 -3.28
C TYR A 49 14.10 -9.49 -3.62
N LEU A 50 12.88 -9.92 -3.91
CA LEU A 50 11.71 -9.05 -4.10
C LEU A 50 10.74 -9.24 -2.94
N VAL A 51 10.59 -8.21 -2.09
CA VAL A 51 9.63 -8.21 -0.98
C VAL A 51 8.61 -7.11 -1.21
N GLU A 52 7.35 -7.46 -1.51
CA GLU A 52 6.33 -6.47 -1.82
C GLU A 52 5.67 -5.93 -0.54
N ASP A 53 5.59 -4.62 -0.40
CA ASP A 53 4.68 -3.96 0.54
C ASP A 53 3.31 -3.79 -0.13
N ALA A 54 2.41 -4.72 0.19
CA ALA A 54 1.04 -4.76 -0.30
C ALA A 54 0.03 -4.25 0.76
N ALA A 55 0.48 -3.45 1.74
CA ALA A 55 -0.37 -2.92 2.80
C ALA A 55 -1.58 -2.12 2.27
N HIS A 56 -1.53 -1.59 1.06
CA HIS A 56 -2.63 -0.91 0.38
C HIS A 56 -3.31 -1.75 -0.71
N ALA A 57 -2.82 -2.95 -0.99
CA ALA A 57 -3.14 -3.68 -2.22
C ALA A 57 -3.97 -4.96 -2.01
N SER A 58 -4.70 -5.06 -0.88
CA SER A 58 -5.60 -6.20 -0.64
C SER A 58 -6.64 -6.33 -1.77
N GLY A 59 -6.51 -7.40 -2.56
CA GLY A 59 -7.37 -7.68 -3.71
C GLY A 59 -6.97 -6.99 -5.02
N SER A 60 -5.85 -6.23 -5.06
CA SER A 60 -5.30 -5.70 -6.31
C SER A 60 -4.83 -6.80 -7.26
N VAL A 61 -4.84 -6.50 -8.54
CA VAL A 61 -4.49 -7.43 -9.64
C VAL A 61 -3.42 -6.78 -10.53
N TYR A 62 -2.37 -7.51 -10.84
CA TYR A 62 -1.36 -7.13 -11.81
C TYR A 62 -1.28 -8.20 -12.91
N LYS A 63 -1.36 -7.81 -14.20
CA LYS A 63 -1.31 -8.77 -15.34
C LYS A 63 -2.17 -10.03 -15.10
N LYS A 64 -3.46 -9.84 -14.73
CA LYS A 64 -4.47 -10.90 -14.49
C LYS A 64 -4.25 -11.78 -13.26
N LYS A 65 -3.21 -11.56 -12.45
CA LYS A 65 -2.96 -12.31 -11.20
C LYS A 65 -3.08 -11.36 -10.00
N LYS A 66 -3.64 -11.86 -8.90
CA LYS A 66 -3.71 -11.09 -7.65
C LYS A 66 -2.32 -10.78 -7.11
N ILE A 67 -2.14 -9.59 -6.55
CA ILE A 67 -0.98 -9.28 -5.72
C ILE A 67 -0.91 -10.31 -4.59
N GLY A 68 0.30 -10.80 -4.32
CA GLY A 68 0.56 -11.90 -3.39
C GLY A 68 1.32 -13.07 -4.02
N VAL A 69 1.47 -13.10 -5.38
CA VAL A 69 2.08 -14.22 -6.09
C VAL A 69 3.35 -13.85 -6.89
N TYR A 70 3.80 -12.60 -6.83
CA TYR A 70 4.91 -12.13 -7.68
C TYR A 70 6.26 -12.08 -6.98
N GLY A 71 6.35 -11.40 -5.82
CA GLY A 71 7.58 -11.31 -5.05
C GLY A 71 7.90 -12.58 -4.28
N ASP A 72 9.13 -12.69 -3.80
CA ASP A 72 9.55 -13.79 -2.91
C ASP A 72 8.71 -13.83 -1.64
N MET A 73 8.39 -12.65 -1.12
CA MET A 73 7.43 -12.45 -0.03
C MET A 73 6.57 -11.21 -0.34
N VAL A 74 5.30 -11.26 0.11
CA VAL A 74 4.37 -10.15 -0.04
C VAL A 74 3.66 -9.90 1.29
N CYS A 75 3.76 -8.68 1.79
CA CYS A 75 3.27 -8.29 3.10
C CYS A 75 1.98 -7.48 2.98
N PHE A 76 0.90 -7.97 3.60
CA PHE A 76 -0.39 -7.30 3.65
C PHE A 76 -0.68 -6.76 5.05
N SER A 77 -1.38 -5.62 5.10
CA SER A 77 -1.91 -5.05 6.34
C SER A 77 -3.43 -5.20 6.39
N PHE A 78 -3.93 -5.57 7.55
CA PHE A 78 -5.36 -5.63 7.86
C PHE A 78 -5.76 -4.63 8.97
N HIS A 79 -4.96 -3.56 9.12
CA HIS A 79 -5.30 -2.45 10.02
C HIS A 79 -6.73 -1.93 9.75
N PRO A 80 -7.46 -1.39 10.73
CA PRO A 80 -8.86 -0.95 10.58
C PRO A 80 -9.16 -0.02 9.41
N VAL A 81 -8.19 0.77 8.96
CA VAL A 81 -8.36 1.68 7.82
C VAL A 81 -8.18 1.01 6.44
N LYS A 82 -7.74 -0.26 6.40
CA LYS A 82 -7.42 -0.95 5.13
C LYS A 82 -8.68 -1.48 4.44
N ASN A 83 -8.55 -1.83 3.15
CA ASN A 83 -9.65 -2.37 2.34
C ASN A 83 -10.20 -3.68 2.90
N LEU A 84 -9.33 -4.51 3.47
CA LEU A 84 -9.69 -5.62 4.34
C LEU A 84 -9.37 -5.19 5.76
N ALA A 85 -10.39 -4.74 6.49
CA ALA A 85 -10.23 -4.11 7.80
C ALA A 85 -10.49 -5.13 8.92
N MET A 86 -9.55 -5.21 9.86
CA MET A 86 -9.66 -6.00 11.10
C MET A 86 -9.20 -5.13 12.27
N PRO A 87 -9.56 -5.44 13.53
CA PRO A 87 -9.04 -4.71 14.69
C PRO A 87 -7.51 -4.69 14.77
N ALA A 88 -6.86 -5.80 14.37
CA ALA A 88 -5.42 -5.93 14.15
C ALA A 88 -5.15 -7.14 13.27
N GLY A 89 -4.11 -7.07 12.44
CA GLY A 89 -3.70 -8.21 11.64
C GLY A 89 -2.88 -7.86 10.40
N GLY A 90 -2.33 -8.90 9.81
CA GLY A 90 -1.59 -8.86 8.57
C GLY A 90 -1.35 -10.28 8.05
N LEU A 91 -0.80 -10.37 6.85
CA LEU A 91 -0.49 -11.63 6.20
C LEU A 91 0.81 -11.49 5.41
N ILE A 92 1.63 -12.53 5.42
CA ILE A 92 2.77 -12.66 4.51
C ILE A 92 2.54 -13.88 3.63
N THR A 93 2.53 -13.68 2.30
CA THR A 93 2.65 -14.81 1.35
C THR A 93 4.12 -15.07 1.04
N ILE A 94 4.47 -16.34 0.84
CA ILE A 94 5.86 -16.77 0.62
C ILE A 94 5.91 -17.61 -0.66
N ASN A 95 6.61 -17.11 -1.67
CA ASN A 95 6.63 -17.71 -3.01
C ASN A 95 8.01 -18.31 -3.39
N THR A 96 8.92 -18.42 -2.42
CA THR A 96 10.25 -19.00 -2.64
C THR A 96 10.25 -20.53 -2.54
N LYS A 97 11.27 -21.19 -3.11
CA LYS A 97 11.44 -22.64 -2.97
C LYS A 97 11.55 -23.09 -1.50
N ASN A 98 12.15 -22.25 -0.65
CA ASN A 98 12.35 -22.52 0.78
C ASN A 98 11.16 -22.07 1.66
N HIS A 99 9.94 -21.93 1.07
CA HIS A 99 8.76 -21.39 1.76
C HIS A 99 8.43 -22.10 3.08
N LYS A 100 8.61 -23.41 3.18
CA LYS A 100 8.34 -24.16 4.41
C LYS A 100 9.24 -23.71 5.57
N LYS A 101 10.56 -23.62 5.33
CA LYS A 101 11.52 -23.16 6.36
C LYS A 101 11.22 -21.72 6.77
N ILE A 102 11.07 -20.81 5.82
CA ILE A 102 10.75 -19.41 6.08
C ILE A 102 9.43 -19.28 6.86
N SER A 103 8.40 -20.06 6.49
CA SER A 103 7.12 -20.07 7.21
C SER A 103 7.27 -20.52 8.65
N THR A 104 8.10 -21.53 8.93
CA THR A 104 8.39 -21.99 10.29
C THR A 104 9.09 -20.89 11.08
N ASP A 105 10.16 -20.31 10.54
CA ASP A 105 10.92 -19.22 11.18
C ASP A 105 10.04 -18.01 11.50
N LEU A 106 9.16 -17.62 10.55
CA LEU A 106 8.23 -16.49 10.75
C LEU A 106 7.14 -16.81 11.79
N LYS A 107 6.65 -18.06 11.86
CA LYS A 107 5.69 -18.48 12.87
C LYS A 107 6.29 -18.44 14.28
N GLU A 108 7.54 -18.90 14.43
CA GLU A 108 8.27 -18.79 15.70
C GLU A 108 8.46 -17.34 16.12
N LYS A 109 8.97 -16.49 15.21
CA LYS A 109 9.15 -15.04 15.46
C LYS A 109 7.85 -14.32 15.77
N ARG A 110 6.76 -14.70 15.13
CA ARG A 110 5.42 -14.12 15.39
C ARG A 110 4.92 -14.41 16.81
N TRP A 111 5.38 -15.50 17.40
CA TRP A 111 4.94 -15.93 18.72
C TRP A 111 6.11 -16.15 19.67
N CYS A 112 6.66 -15.05 20.17
CA CYS A 112 7.67 -14.98 21.22
C CYS A 112 8.94 -15.83 21.00
N GLY A 113 9.24 -16.23 19.77
CA GLY A 113 10.37 -17.12 19.44
C GLY A 113 10.15 -18.59 19.81
N ILE A 114 8.92 -18.95 20.18
CA ILE A 114 8.57 -20.33 20.63
C ILE A 114 8.67 -21.30 19.46
N SER A 115 9.46 -22.35 19.66
CA SER A 115 9.66 -23.45 18.72
C SER A 115 9.38 -24.81 19.37
N ASN A 116 9.17 -25.83 18.53
CA ASN A 116 9.06 -27.24 18.93
C ASN A 116 8.04 -27.50 20.06
N ARG A 117 6.94 -26.75 20.09
CA ARG A 117 5.93 -26.90 21.12
C ARG A 117 5.20 -28.25 21.04
N LYS A 118 5.22 -28.99 22.15
CA LYS A 118 4.45 -30.23 22.34
C LYS A 118 3.76 -30.14 23.72
N GLY A 119 2.47 -29.81 23.69
CA GLY A 119 1.72 -29.56 24.93
C GLY A 119 2.29 -28.37 25.71
N THR A 120 2.76 -28.60 26.92
CA THR A 120 3.38 -27.58 27.79
C THR A 120 4.90 -27.44 27.60
N LYS A 121 5.53 -28.38 26.88
CA LYS A 121 6.97 -28.32 26.57
C LYS A 121 7.22 -27.53 25.30
N TYR A 122 8.17 -26.61 25.31
CA TYR A 122 8.61 -25.82 24.16
C TYR A 122 10.05 -25.34 24.38
N ASP A 123 10.63 -24.82 23.32
CA ASP A 123 11.97 -24.20 23.33
C ASP A 123 11.86 -22.79 22.76
N VAL A 124 12.78 -21.89 23.10
CA VAL A 124 12.92 -20.54 22.56
C VAL A 124 14.32 -20.38 21.99
N LYS A 125 14.45 -20.46 20.66
CA LYS A 125 15.75 -20.41 19.97
C LYS A 125 16.09 -19.04 19.40
N ASN A 126 15.08 -18.20 19.18
CA ASN A 126 15.23 -16.90 18.54
C ASN A 126 14.45 -15.84 19.31
N VAL A 127 14.85 -14.58 19.13
CA VAL A 127 14.04 -13.44 19.54
C VAL A 127 12.76 -13.42 18.71
N GLY A 128 11.62 -13.29 19.37
CA GLY A 128 10.32 -13.16 18.72
C GLY A 128 9.45 -12.11 19.42
N TRP A 129 8.36 -11.77 18.77
CA TRP A 129 7.39 -10.77 19.22
C TRP A 129 6.03 -11.42 19.42
N ASN A 130 5.14 -10.74 20.12
CA ASN A 130 3.74 -11.13 20.22
C ASN A 130 2.93 -10.49 19.08
N TYR A 131 3.05 -11.04 17.86
CA TYR A 131 2.28 -10.66 16.69
C TYR A 131 1.18 -11.68 16.37
N TYR A 132 0.76 -12.43 17.37
CA TYR A 132 -0.31 -13.42 17.23
C TYR A 132 -1.65 -12.73 16.97
N MET A 133 -2.37 -13.18 15.96
CA MET A 133 -3.72 -12.69 15.66
C MET A 133 -4.71 -13.34 16.65
N ASN A 134 -5.48 -12.53 17.35
CA ASN A 134 -6.53 -13.03 18.24
C ASN A 134 -7.78 -13.48 17.45
N GLU A 135 -8.59 -14.32 18.07
CA GLU A 135 -9.76 -14.96 17.46
C GLU A 135 -10.85 -13.93 17.05
N PHE A 136 -11.01 -12.84 17.80
CA PHE A 136 -11.97 -11.78 17.46
C PHE A 136 -11.57 -11.09 16.15
N SER A 137 -10.28 -10.74 16.00
CA SER A 137 -9.77 -10.18 14.76
C SER A 137 -9.94 -11.16 13.60
N ALA A 138 -9.66 -12.45 13.80
CA ALA A 138 -9.80 -13.48 12.78
C ALA A 138 -11.25 -13.63 12.32
N ALA A 139 -12.21 -13.70 13.25
CA ALA A 139 -13.63 -13.81 12.95
C ALA A 139 -14.13 -12.61 12.12
N ILE A 140 -13.79 -11.38 12.52
CA ILE A 140 -14.10 -10.17 11.75
C ILE A 140 -13.45 -10.23 10.37
N GLY A 141 -12.18 -10.66 10.30
CA GLY A 141 -11.43 -10.77 9.06
C GLY A 141 -12.07 -11.71 8.04
N ILE A 142 -12.62 -12.84 8.47
CA ILE A 142 -13.35 -13.78 7.61
C ILE A 142 -14.55 -13.08 6.95
N GLU A 143 -15.34 -12.34 7.71
CA GLU A 143 -16.50 -11.62 7.18
C GLU A 143 -16.09 -10.46 6.26
N GLN A 144 -15.02 -9.75 6.58
CA GLN A 144 -14.48 -8.69 5.73
C GLN A 144 -13.91 -9.25 4.41
N LEU A 145 -13.27 -10.41 4.45
CA LEU A 145 -12.75 -11.07 3.25
C LEU A 145 -13.87 -11.42 2.25
N LYS A 146 -15.02 -11.89 2.74
CA LYS A 146 -16.21 -12.16 1.90
C LYS A 146 -16.69 -10.90 1.17
N LYS A 147 -16.55 -9.72 1.78
CA LYS A 147 -16.99 -8.43 1.23
C LYS A 147 -15.96 -7.75 0.34
N LEU A 148 -14.66 -8.12 0.44
CA LEU A 148 -13.54 -7.41 -0.17
C LEU A 148 -13.70 -7.14 -1.67
N ASN A 149 -14.05 -8.17 -2.44
CA ASN A 149 -14.18 -8.02 -3.90
C ASN A 149 -15.30 -7.03 -4.29
N ARG A 150 -16.44 -7.07 -3.61
CA ARG A 150 -17.56 -6.13 -3.82
C ARG A 150 -17.14 -4.71 -3.46
N SER A 151 -16.51 -4.54 -2.29
CA SER A 151 -16.04 -3.23 -1.83
C SER A 151 -15.00 -2.62 -2.77
N ASN A 152 -14.07 -3.42 -3.28
CA ASN A 152 -13.07 -2.94 -4.25
C ASN A 152 -13.72 -2.56 -5.59
N LYS A 153 -14.74 -3.30 -6.08
CA LYS A 153 -15.50 -2.90 -7.29
C LYS A 153 -16.17 -1.53 -7.12
N VAL A 154 -16.75 -1.24 -5.95
CA VAL A 154 -17.33 0.09 -5.67
C VAL A 154 -16.25 1.17 -5.69
N ARG A 155 -15.10 0.95 -5.03
CA ARG A 155 -13.95 1.86 -5.06
C ARG A 155 -13.46 2.12 -6.49
N GLN A 156 -13.35 1.08 -7.31
CA GLN A 156 -12.98 1.19 -8.73
C GLN A 156 -13.98 2.03 -9.54
N ALA A 157 -15.27 1.85 -9.29
CA ALA A 157 -16.32 2.65 -9.95
C ALA A 157 -16.22 4.15 -9.57
N ILE A 158 -15.96 4.45 -8.29
CA ILE A 158 -15.72 5.82 -7.81
C ILE A 158 -14.44 6.38 -8.44
N ALA A 159 -13.34 5.62 -8.42
CA ALA A 159 -12.06 6.04 -9.00
C ALA A 159 -12.18 6.33 -10.50
N LYS A 160 -12.96 5.54 -11.25
CA LYS A 160 -13.25 5.80 -12.65
C LYS A 160 -13.98 7.12 -12.84
N LYS A 161 -14.96 7.45 -11.98
CA LYS A 161 -15.64 8.76 -12.02
C LYS A 161 -14.65 9.89 -11.71
N TYR A 162 -13.78 9.76 -10.71
CA TYR A 162 -12.76 10.73 -10.38
C TYR A 162 -11.78 10.95 -11.54
N SER A 163 -11.26 9.87 -12.11
CA SER A 163 -10.35 9.94 -13.25
C SER A 163 -10.94 10.69 -14.44
N ASN A 164 -12.23 10.46 -14.73
CA ASN A 164 -12.90 11.04 -15.90
C ASN A 164 -13.40 12.47 -15.67
N LYS A 165 -13.73 12.86 -14.42
CA LYS A 165 -14.45 14.11 -14.14
C LYS A 165 -13.66 15.15 -13.34
N ILE A 166 -12.54 14.78 -12.72
CA ILE A 166 -11.65 15.75 -12.07
C ILE A 166 -10.74 16.37 -13.10
N ASN A 167 -10.77 17.70 -13.22
CA ASN A 167 -10.00 18.48 -14.22
C ASN A 167 -8.61 18.87 -13.72
N LEU A 168 -7.89 17.90 -13.14
CA LEU A 168 -6.49 18.09 -12.73
C LEU A 168 -5.59 17.22 -13.61
N GLU A 169 -4.45 17.78 -13.99
CA GLU A 169 -3.41 17.07 -14.75
C GLU A 169 -2.82 15.93 -13.91
N HIS A 170 -2.48 16.23 -12.67
CA HIS A 170 -1.81 15.29 -11.76
C HIS A 170 -2.78 14.69 -10.75
N LYS A 171 -3.26 13.50 -11.06
CA LYS A 171 -4.14 12.69 -10.22
C LYS A 171 -3.82 11.21 -10.40
N MET A 172 -4.25 10.39 -9.45
CA MET A 172 -4.06 8.95 -9.51
C MET A 172 -4.61 8.36 -10.81
N PRO A 173 -3.81 7.61 -11.58
CA PRO A 173 -4.28 7.02 -12.83
C PRO A 173 -5.36 5.97 -12.55
N PHE A 174 -6.28 5.82 -13.52
CA PHE A 174 -7.25 4.73 -13.47
C PHE A 174 -6.61 3.43 -13.96
N ASP A 175 -6.67 2.40 -13.13
CA ASP A 175 -6.24 1.03 -13.43
C ASP A 175 -7.29 0.04 -12.90
N GLN A 176 -7.75 -0.88 -13.75
CA GLN A 176 -8.74 -1.89 -13.37
C GLN A 176 -8.22 -2.90 -12.32
N GLY A 177 -6.92 -3.07 -12.21
CA GLY A 177 -6.28 -3.93 -11.23
C GLY A 177 -6.07 -3.27 -9.87
N CYS A 178 -6.26 -1.97 -9.77
CA CYS A 178 -6.06 -1.23 -8.52
C CYS A 178 -7.22 -1.44 -7.54
N SER A 179 -6.91 -1.66 -6.25
CA SER A 179 -7.91 -1.77 -5.18
C SER A 179 -8.37 -0.44 -4.61
N TYR A 180 -7.72 0.66 -4.98
CA TYR A 180 -8.02 2.02 -4.55
C TYR A 180 -8.22 2.17 -3.04
N HIS A 181 -7.20 1.81 -2.28
CA HIS A 181 -7.14 2.11 -0.85
C HIS A 181 -7.13 3.62 -0.60
N LEU A 182 -6.41 4.35 -1.43
CA LEU A 182 -6.38 5.81 -1.50
C LEU A 182 -6.72 6.25 -2.93
N TYR A 183 -7.21 7.49 -3.07
CA TYR A 183 -7.18 8.23 -4.34
C TYR A 183 -6.51 9.57 -4.10
N TRP A 184 -5.41 9.83 -4.77
CA TRP A 184 -4.62 11.05 -4.60
C TRP A 184 -4.76 11.99 -5.79
N ILE A 185 -4.63 13.28 -5.48
CA ILE A 185 -4.49 14.39 -6.43
C ILE A 185 -3.29 15.23 -6.01
N ARG A 186 -2.76 16.07 -6.89
CA ARG A 186 -1.73 17.06 -6.54
C ARG A 186 -2.32 18.45 -6.64
N VAL A 187 -2.11 19.28 -5.63
CA VAL A 187 -2.62 20.65 -5.54
C VAL A 187 -1.51 21.58 -5.01
N LYS A 188 -1.13 22.58 -5.79
CA LYS A 188 -0.03 23.50 -5.45
C LYS A 188 -0.25 24.20 -4.11
N ASN A 189 -1.46 24.75 -3.88
CA ASN A 189 -1.82 25.42 -2.64
C ASN A 189 -2.51 24.49 -1.64
N ARG A 190 -1.89 23.31 -1.39
CA ARG A 190 -2.47 22.21 -0.60
C ARG A 190 -3.17 22.64 0.69
N ASN A 191 -2.55 23.50 1.50
CA ASN A 191 -3.09 23.87 2.81
C ASN A 191 -4.38 24.69 2.68
N SER A 192 -4.43 25.68 1.79
CA SER A 192 -5.64 26.44 1.49
C SER A 192 -6.75 25.56 0.93
N PHE A 193 -6.39 24.72 -0.04
CA PHE A 193 -7.32 23.76 -0.64
C PHE A 193 -7.94 22.85 0.44
N ARG A 194 -7.13 22.24 1.30
CA ARG A 194 -7.62 21.36 2.37
C ARG A 194 -8.52 22.07 3.37
N LYS A 195 -8.17 23.31 3.76
CA LYS A 195 -9.05 24.13 4.61
C LYS A 195 -10.41 24.38 3.95
N ARG A 196 -10.39 24.68 2.65
CA ARG A 196 -11.63 24.90 1.89
C ARG A 196 -12.47 23.63 1.77
N MET A 197 -11.87 22.49 1.45
CA MET A 197 -12.57 21.21 1.38
C MET A 197 -13.20 20.85 2.74
N ASN A 198 -12.46 21.04 3.83
CA ASN A 198 -12.97 20.80 5.18
C ASN A 198 -14.18 21.69 5.52
N SER A 199 -14.17 22.98 5.16
CA SER A 199 -15.34 23.88 5.36
C SER A 199 -16.57 23.46 4.57
N LEU A 200 -16.42 22.61 3.56
CA LEU A 200 -17.51 22.00 2.79
C LEU A 200 -17.92 20.62 3.33
N GLY A 201 -17.33 20.17 4.46
CA GLY A 201 -17.55 18.85 5.04
C GLY A 201 -16.89 17.72 4.23
N ILE A 202 -15.83 18.02 3.47
CA ILE A 202 -15.06 17.04 2.73
C ILE A 202 -13.68 16.89 3.40
N GLU A 203 -13.50 15.80 4.14
CA GLU A 203 -12.24 15.49 4.78
C GLU A 203 -11.18 15.07 3.76
N THR A 204 -9.95 15.57 3.93
CA THR A 204 -8.82 15.25 3.04
C THR A 204 -7.58 14.88 3.86
N GLY A 205 -6.79 13.94 3.34
CA GLY A 205 -5.58 13.45 3.99
C GLY A 205 -4.29 13.88 3.29
N ILE A 206 -3.16 13.66 3.97
CA ILE A 206 -1.80 13.73 3.40
C ILE A 206 -1.18 12.35 3.55
N HIS A 207 -1.13 11.58 2.46
CA HIS A 207 -0.52 10.26 2.42
C HIS A 207 0.57 10.23 1.32
N TYR A 208 1.86 10.42 1.68
CA TYR A 208 2.35 10.68 3.04
C TYR A 208 3.41 11.80 3.03
N GLN A 209 3.80 12.29 4.19
CA GLN A 209 5.00 13.11 4.31
C GLN A 209 6.21 12.25 3.91
N PRO A 210 7.15 12.76 3.09
CA PRO A 210 8.33 12.01 2.68
C PRO A 210 9.18 11.55 3.86
N ILE A 211 9.52 10.27 3.93
CA ILE A 211 10.23 9.65 5.07
C ILE A 211 11.56 10.34 5.36
N HIS A 212 12.32 10.75 4.33
CA HIS A 212 13.63 11.39 4.50
C HIS A 212 13.55 12.79 5.16
N THR A 213 12.34 13.33 5.36
CA THR A 213 12.12 14.58 6.10
C THR A 213 11.97 14.37 7.60
N PHE A 214 11.72 13.15 8.07
CA PHE A 214 11.64 12.85 9.49
C PHE A 214 13.02 12.84 10.14
N SER A 215 13.12 13.30 11.38
CA SER A 215 14.38 13.45 12.11
C SER A 215 15.24 12.17 12.10
N MET A 216 14.60 11.01 12.33
CA MET A 216 15.28 9.70 12.37
C MET A 216 15.84 9.26 11.01
N TYR A 217 15.20 9.68 9.91
CA TYR A 217 15.56 9.25 8.55
C TYR A 217 16.15 10.37 7.71
N ARG A 218 16.43 11.54 8.33
CA ARG A 218 16.96 12.70 7.61
C ARG A 218 18.31 12.36 6.97
N GLN A 219 18.35 12.45 5.66
CA GLN A 219 19.53 12.25 4.86
C GLN A 219 19.83 13.50 4.04
N LYS A 220 21.12 13.68 3.69
CA LYS A 220 21.55 14.77 2.78
C LYS A 220 21.14 14.54 1.32
N ASN A 221 20.58 13.36 1.00
CA ASN A 221 20.20 13.02 -0.35
C ASN A 221 18.97 13.84 -0.79
N HIS A 222 19.11 14.51 -1.93
CA HIS A 222 18.04 15.24 -2.56
C HIS A 222 17.17 14.28 -3.38
N LEU A 223 15.86 14.25 -3.10
CA LEU A 223 14.86 13.44 -3.80
C LEU A 223 13.79 14.34 -4.46
N PRO A 224 14.16 15.05 -5.56
CA PRO A 224 13.37 16.20 -6.06
C PRO A 224 11.92 15.83 -6.38
N VAL A 225 11.69 14.70 -7.04
CA VAL A 225 10.33 14.23 -7.35
C VAL A 225 9.52 13.96 -6.09
N THR A 226 10.13 13.31 -5.09
CA THR A 226 9.45 12.99 -3.83
C THR A 226 9.19 14.25 -3.01
N ASP A 227 10.12 15.21 -3.02
CA ASP A 227 9.99 16.49 -2.30
C ASP A 227 8.87 17.35 -2.87
N GLU A 228 8.80 17.46 -4.20
CA GLU A 228 7.75 18.20 -4.90
C GLU A 228 6.38 17.58 -4.61
N ILE A 229 6.22 16.28 -4.86
CA ILE A 229 4.96 15.57 -4.64
C ILE A 229 4.57 15.61 -3.16
N GLY A 230 5.53 15.47 -2.24
CA GLY A 230 5.28 15.55 -0.81
C GLY A 230 4.68 16.89 -0.35
N LYS A 231 4.92 17.99 -1.07
CA LYS A 231 4.31 19.30 -0.81
C LYS A 231 2.88 19.42 -1.34
N GLU A 232 2.57 18.70 -2.42
CA GLU A 232 1.33 18.89 -3.19
C GLU A 232 0.30 17.78 -2.97
N ILE A 233 0.71 16.58 -2.55
CA ILE A 233 -0.18 15.41 -2.47
C ILE A 233 -1.32 15.63 -1.49
N VAL A 234 -2.54 15.32 -1.94
CA VAL A 234 -3.77 15.30 -1.15
C VAL A 234 -4.52 14.00 -1.47
N SER A 235 -4.93 13.27 -0.44
CA SER A 235 -5.85 12.13 -0.61
C SER A 235 -7.27 12.60 -0.38
N ILE A 236 -8.14 12.26 -1.32
CA ILE A 236 -9.56 12.57 -1.28
C ILE A 236 -10.38 11.32 -0.89
N PRO A 237 -11.62 11.50 -0.38
CA PRO A 237 -12.41 10.38 0.10
C PRO A 237 -12.63 9.33 -0.97
N ILE A 238 -12.38 8.07 -0.64
CA ILE A 238 -12.70 6.92 -1.47
C ILE A 238 -13.01 5.72 -0.57
N HIS A 239 -14.30 5.38 -0.45
CA HIS A 239 -14.75 4.21 0.32
C HIS A 239 -16.12 3.73 -0.19
N PRO A 240 -16.50 2.46 0.08
CA PRO A 240 -17.69 1.87 -0.51
C PRO A 240 -19.02 2.48 -0.05
N ASN A 241 -19.01 3.30 1.01
CA ASN A 241 -20.21 3.94 1.56
C ASN A 241 -20.46 5.36 1.01
N LEU A 242 -19.63 5.87 0.08
CA LEU A 242 -19.89 7.16 -0.58
C LEU A 242 -21.11 7.03 -1.51
N SER A 243 -22.08 7.90 -1.32
CA SER A 243 -23.20 8.02 -2.25
C SER A 243 -22.79 8.68 -3.58
N SER A 244 -23.61 8.55 -4.60
CA SER A 244 -23.37 9.25 -5.87
C SER A 244 -23.38 10.77 -5.69
N THR A 245 -24.19 11.29 -4.76
CA THR A 245 -24.23 12.72 -4.40
C THR A 245 -22.92 13.16 -3.78
N ASP A 246 -22.38 12.39 -2.82
CA ASP A 246 -21.07 12.70 -2.22
C ASP A 246 -19.96 12.73 -3.24
N VAL A 247 -19.89 11.72 -4.13
CA VAL A 247 -18.90 11.65 -5.20
C VAL A 247 -18.98 12.87 -6.13
N ASN A 248 -20.20 13.29 -6.52
CA ASN A 248 -20.39 14.46 -7.36
C ASN A 248 -20.01 15.76 -6.64
N LYS A 249 -20.36 15.89 -5.35
CA LYS A 249 -19.95 17.03 -4.50
C LYS A 249 -18.44 17.12 -4.40
N ILE A 250 -17.72 16.02 -4.19
CA ILE A 250 -16.27 15.97 -4.14
C ILE A 250 -15.68 16.44 -5.47
N ILE A 251 -16.15 15.91 -6.59
CA ILE A 251 -15.66 16.28 -7.93
C ILE A 251 -15.86 17.76 -8.21
N SER A 252 -17.08 18.29 -8.00
CA SER A 252 -17.40 19.70 -8.27
C SER A 252 -16.58 20.63 -7.37
N SER A 253 -16.36 20.26 -6.11
CA SER A 253 -15.55 21.04 -5.18
C SER A 253 -14.07 21.05 -5.58
N ILE A 254 -13.52 19.93 -6.02
CA ILE A 254 -12.14 19.86 -6.50
C ILE A 254 -11.98 20.74 -7.75
N ASN A 255 -12.85 20.59 -8.74
CA ASN A 255 -12.78 21.36 -10.00
C ASN A 255 -12.93 22.88 -9.79
N LYS A 256 -13.56 23.28 -8.67
CA LYS A 256 -13.73 24.70 -8.34
C LYS A 256 -12.57 25.30 -7.56
N TYR A 257 -11.89 24.51 -6.71
CA TYR A 257 -10.99 25.04 -5.71
C TYR A 257 -9.55 24.47 -5.73
N ALA A 258 -9.22 23.50 -6.58
CA ALA A 258 -7.87 22.94 -6.70
C ALA A 258 -6.97 23.73 -7.66
#